data_ee8fe32afe497a128bea3cabe6f8f025
#
_entry.id   ee8fe32afe497a128bea3cabe6f8f025
#
_cell.length_a   1.000
_cell.length_b   1.000
_cell.length_c   1.000
_cell.angle_alpha   90.00
_cell.angle_beta   90.00
_cell.angle_gamma   90.00
#
_symmetry.space_group_name_H-M   'P 1'
#
loop_
_entity.id
_entity.type
_entity.pdbx_description
1 polymer ?
#
loop_
_entity_poly.entity_id
_entity_poly.type
_entity_poly.pdbx_seq_one_letter_code
_entity_poly.pdbx_strand_id
1 'polypeptide(L)'
;MSPGKYSNQHEITFTPNTKIIADSAPDWRGNELNTNPEQTLAASLSSCHMMTFLALAAKMKWPVKTYKDTAVAKLGKNLKGLMSVTEIELNPKVEFSNGFSVDNLKMKEVQDRAHRYCFISNSLSKEVKVKIN
;
A
#
# COMPACT_ATOMS: atom_id res chain seq x y z
N MET A 1 -4.97 18.67 26.34
CA MET A 1 -5.68 17.44 26.77
C MET A 1 -5.83 17.42 28.27
N SER A 2 -6.96 16.93 28.77
CA SER A 2 -7.15 16.72 30.21
C SER A 2 -6.35 15.51 30.69
N PRO A 3 -5.86 15.48 31.94
CA PRO A 3 -5.21 14.30 32.49
C PRO A 3 -6.07 13.05 32.34
N GLY A 4 -5.46 11.96 31.87
CA GLY A 4 -6.16 10.68 31.62
C GLY A 4 -7.03 10.63 30.37
N LYS A 5 -7.08 11.69 29.60
CA LYS A 5 -7.81 11.75 28.33
C LYS A 5 -6.85 12.21 27.22
N TYR A 6 -6.99 11.63 26.04
CA TYR A 6 -6.18 12.00 24.89
C TYR A 6 -6.95 11.80 23.60
N SER A 7 -6.47 12.42 22.53
CA SER A 7 -6.97 12.20 21.16
C SER A 7 -5.82 11.65 20.32
N ASN A 8 -6.14 10.69 19.47
CA ASN A 8 -5.18 10.15 18.53
C ASN A 8 -5.09 10.98 17.25
N GLN A 9 -6.06 11.90 17.04
CA GLN A 9 -6.03 12.73 15.83
C GLN A 9 -4.81 13.65 15.82
N HIS A 10 -4.12 13.68 14.69
CA HIS A 10 -2.90 14.47 14.52
C HIS A 10 -2.68 14.81 13.05
N GLU A 11 -1.74 15.70 12.82
CA GLU A 11 -1.31 16.09 11.48
C GLU A 11 0.07 15.48 11.20
N ILE A 12 0.23 14.89 10.02
CA ILE A 12 1.54 14.45 9.54
C ILE A 12 1.99 15.39 8.44
N THR A 13 3.16 16.00 8.61
CA THR A 13 3.76 16.90 7.64
C THR A 13 4.95 16.21 6.98
N PHE A 14 4.86 15.92 5.69
CA PHE A 14 5.95 15.33 4.92
C PHE A 14 6.87 16.36 4.31
N THR A 15 6.27 17.42 3.74
CA THR A 15 6.97 18.58 3.18
C THR A 15 6.16 19.81 3.56
N PRO A 16 6.70 21.05 3.36
CA PRO A 16 5.92 22.24 3.66
C PRO A 16 4.54 22.27 3.00
N ASN A 17 4.38 21.59 1.86
CA ASN A 17 3.14 21.60 1.09
C ASN A 17 2.37 20.29 1.15
N THR A 18 2.85 19.29 1.90
CA THR A 18 2.22 17.97 1.96
C THR A 18 1.90 17.61 3.40
N LYS A 19 0.63 17.72 3.75
CA LYS A 19 0.12 17.45 5.09
C LYS A 19 -1.11 16.56 4.99
N ILE A 20 -1.25 15.64 5.92
CA ILE A 20 -2.43 14.80 6.05
C ILE A 20 -2.89 14.74 7.50
N ILE A 21 -4.17 14.53 7.69
CA ILE A 21 -4.73 14.29 9.02
C ILE A 21 -4.83 12.78 9.23
N ALA A 22 -4.29 12.32 10.34
CA ALA A 22 -4.28 10.91 10.72
C ALA A 22 -4.92 10.70 12.08
N ASP A 23 -5.36 9.49 12.32
CA ASP A 23 -6.00 9.06 13.55
C ASP A 23 -5.68 7.58 13.76
N SER A 24 -6.18 6.97 14.81
CA SER A 24 -6.19 5.53 14.92
C SER A 24 -7.26 4.94 13.98
N ALA A 25 -7.14 3.64 13.67
CA ALA A 25 -8.14 2.94 12.88
C ALA A 25 -9.50 2.99 13.59
N PRO A 26 -10.64 2.90 12.84
CA PRO A 26 -11.97 2.94 13.44
C PRO A 26 -12.20 1.90 14.54
N ASP A 27 -11.63 0.70 14.40
CA ASP A 27 -11.70 -0.35 15.42
C ASP A 27 -11.03 0.07 16.74
N TRP A 28 -10.19 1.10 16.71
CA TRP A 28 -9.49 1.67 17.86
C TRP A 28 -10.02 3.08 18.18
N ARG A 29 -11.29 3.36 17.84
CA ARG A 29 -12.02 4.60 18.13
C ARG A 29 -11.57 5.79 17.28
N GLY A 30 -10.87 5.55 16.17
CA GLY A 30 -10.49 6.61 15.25
C GLY A 30 -11.65 7.04 14.35
N ASN A 31 -11.51 8.22 13.76
CA ASN A 31 -12.43 8.72 12.77
C ASN A 31 -12.12 8.07 11.40
N GLU A 32 -13.09 7.38 10.83
CA GLU A 32 -12.93 6.69 9.54
C GLU A 32 -12.67 7.64 8.36
N LEU A 33 -12.94 8.92 8.52
CA LEU A 33 -12.67 9.93 7.47
C LEU A 33 -11.19 10.34 7.41
N ASN A 34 -10.41 9.98 8.41
CA ASN A 34 -8.97 10.25 8.45
C ASN A 34 -8.20 8.99 8.10
N THR A 35 -6.96 9.16 7.65
CA THR A 35 -6.06 8.01 7.49
C THR A 35 -5.55 7.51 8.85
N ASN A 36 -4.89 6.37 8.84
CA ASN A 36 -4.31 5.77 10.03
C ASN A 36 -2.96 5.12 9.68
N PRO A 37 -2.15 4.72 10.67
CA PRO A 37 -0.83 4.15 10.40
C PRO A 37 -0.85 2.93 9.48
N GLU A 38 -1.83 2.04 9.63
CA GLU A 38 -1.92 0.82 8.83
C GLU A 38 -2.22 1.14 7.37
N GLN A 39 -3.12 2.08 7.12
CA GLN A 39 -3.40 2.57 5.76
C GLN A 39 -2.19 3.28 5.16
N THR A 40 -1.46 4.05 5.96
CA THR A 40 -0.25 4.75 5.52
C THR A 40 0.84 3.75 5.12
N LEU A 41 1.00 2.68 5.89
CA LEU A 41 1.92 1.60 5.54
C LEU A 41 1.50 0.91 4.23
N ALA A 42 0.23 0.58 4.08
CA ALA A 42 -0.30 -0.02 2.86
C ALA A 42 -0.11 0.92 1.65
N ALA A 43 -0.35 2.21 1.84
CA ALA A 43 -0.17 3.21 0.79
C ALA A 43 1.29 3.31 0.34
N SER A 44 2.24 3.26 1.28
CA SER A 44 3.66 3.31 0.93
C SER A 44 4.08 2.09 0.10
N LEU A 45 3.59 0.91 0.47
CA LEU A 45 3.84 -0.31 -0.30
C LEU A 45 3.22 -0.22 -1.70
N SER A 46 1.95 0.16 -1.78
CA SER A 46 1.23 0.31 -3.05
C SER A 46 1.93 1.29 -3.99
N SER A 47 2.33 2.45 -3.47
CA SER A 47 3.03 3.49 -4.23
C SER A 47 4.37 2.97 -4.78
N CYS A 48 5.18 2.33 -3.95
CA CYS A 48 6.47 1.78 -4.37
C CYS A 48 6.30 0.66 -5.38
N HIS A 49 5.34 -0.22 -5.17
CA HIS A 49 5.02 -1.31 -6.10
C HIS A 49 4.61 -0.76 -7.47
N MET A 50 3.73 0.24 -7.49
CA MET A 50 3.30 0.90 -8.74
C MET A 50 4.49 1.46 -9.50
N MET A 51 5.35 2.22 -8.84
CA MET A 51 6.52 2.83 -9.50
C MET A 51 7.45 1.76 -10.08
N THR A 52 7.64 0.66 -9.36
CA THR A 52 8.46 -0.46 -9.84
C THR A 52 7.82 -1.14 -11.03
N PHE A 53 6.51 -1.38 -10.98
CA PHE A 53 5.75 -1.93 -12.09
C PHE A 53 5.85 -1.03 -13.33
N LEU A 54 5.63 0.27 -13.17
CA LEU A 54 5.68 1.21 -14.29
C LEU A 54 7.08 1.27 -14.93
N ALA A 55 8.13 1.15 -14.13
CA ALA A 55 9.49 1.09 -14.68
C ALA A 55 9.71 -0.17 -15.53
N LEU A 56 9.19 -1.31 -15.08
CA LEU A 56 9.25 -2.56 -15.86
C LEU A 56 8.41 -2.47 -17.13
N ALA A 57 7.19 -1.93 -17.02
CA ALA A 57 6.29 -1.74 -18.15
C ALA A 57 6.92 -0.84 -19.21
N ALA A 58 7.58 0.23 -18.79
CA ALA A 58 8.26 1.14 -19.70
C ALA A 58 9.40 0.44 -20.47
N LYS A 59 10.17 -0.41 -19.80
CA LYS A 59 11.22 -1.20 -20.46
C LYS A 59 10.67 -2.15 -21.50
N MET A 60 9.49 -2.71 -21.25
CA MET A 60 8.80 -3.61 -22.18
C MET A 60 7.99 -2.84 -23.24
N LYS A 61 8.01 -1.51 -23.20
CA LYS A 61 7.24 -0.64 -24.09
C LYS A 61 5.73 -0.88 -24.01
N TRP A 62 5.25 -1.21 -22.81
CA TRP A 62 3.82 -1.36 -22.57
C TRP A 62 3.17 0.01 -22.43
N PRO A 63 2.13 0.32 -23.24
CA PRO A 63 1.50 1.64 -23.20
C PRO A 63 0.48 1.75 -22.07
N VAL A 64 0.96 1.85 -20.84
CA VAL A 64 0.09 2.00 -19.67
C VAL A 64 -0.61 3.36 -19.74
N LYS A 65 -1.94 3.34 -19.66
CA LYS A 65 -2.78 4.54 -19.64
C LYS A 65 -3.11 4.95 -18.21
N THR A 66 -3.58 4.00 -17.39
CA THR A 66 -3.92 4.25 -15.98
C THR A 66 -3.46 3.10 -15.11
N TYR A 67 -3.15 3.44 -13.89
CA TYR A 67 -2.86 2.47 -12.83
C TYR A 67 -3.64 2.90 -11.59
N LYS A 68 -4.45 2.01 -11.05
CA LYS A 68 -5.21 2.26 -9.83
C LYS A 68 -5.06 1.08 -8.90
N ASP A 69 -4.98 1.34 -7.63
CA ASP A 69 -4.90 0.30 -6.61
C ASP A 69 -5.73 0.67 -5.39
N THR A 70 -6.36 -0.32 -4.79
CA THR A 70 -6.97 -0.22 -3.47
C THR A 70 -6.19 -1.16 -2.55
N ALA A 71 -5.30 -0.59 -1.76
CA ALA A 71 -4.45 -1.35 -0.86
C ALA A 71 -5.13 -1.48 0.50
N VAL A 72 -5.08 -2.69 1.07
CA VAL A 72 -5.73 -3.00 2.35
C VAL A 72 -4.71 -3.63 3.28
N ALA A 73 -4.54 -3.05 4.47
CA ALA A 73 -3.73 -3.63 5.54
C ALA A 73 -4.64 -4.37 6.53
N LYS A 74 -4.23 -5.56 6.94
CA LYS A 74 -4.96 -6.37 7.93
C LYS A 74 -4.13 -6.49 9.19
N LEU A 75 -4.75 -6.19 10.32
CA LEU A 75 -4.17 -6.37 11.63
C LEU A 75 -4.45 -7.76 12.17
N GLY A 76 -3.49 -8.30 12.88
CA GLY A 76 -3.60 -9.58 13.56
C GLY A 76 -2.43 -9.75 14.52
N LYS A 77 -2.31 -10.93 15.10
CA LYS A 77 -1.19 -11.24 15.99
C LYS A 77 -0.07 -11.89 15.20
N ASN A 78 1.15 -11.41 15.40
CA ASN A 78 2.35 -12.04 14.85
C ASN A 78 2.75 -13.28 15.65
N LEU A 79 3.86 -13.92 15.29
CA LEU A 79 4.35 -15.14 15.95
C LEU A 79 4.69 -14.92 17.43
N LYS A 80 4.93 -13.67 17.84
CA LYS A 80 5.22 -13.31 19.24
C LYS A 80 3.94 -12.98 20.01
N GLY A 81 2.76 -13.10 19.39
CA GLY A 81 1.49 -12.76 20.01
C GLY A 81 1.21 -11.27 20.10
N LEU A 82 1.96 -10.43 19.39
CA LEU A 82 1.79 -8.98 19.41
C LEU A 82 0.95 -8.54 18.21
N MET A 83 0.14 -7.51 18.41
CA MET A 83 -0.64 -6.90 17.32
C MET A 83 0.32 -6.33 16.28
N SER A 84 0.03 -6.64 15.03
CA SER A 84 0.90 -6.30 13.90
C SER A 84 0.08 -6.25 12.62
N VAL A 85 0.58 -5.56 11.60
CA VAL A 85 0.07 -5.76 10.25
C VAL A 85 0.57 -7.13 9.79
N THR A 86 -0.35 -8.06 9.56
CA THR A 86 -0.04 -9.44 9.18
C THR A 86 -0.19 -9.68 7.69
N GLU A 87 -0.97 -8.86 7.01
CA GLU A 87 -1.18 -8.98 5.58
C GLU A 87 -1.45 -7.61 4.97
N ILE A 88 -0.93 -7.39 3.77
CA ILE A 88 -1.28 -6.24 2.95
C ILE A 88 -1.73 -6.78 1.59
N GLU A 89 -2.94 -6.42 1.19
CA GLU A 89 -3.46 -6.77 -0.12
C GLU A 89 -3.31 -5.58 -1.06
N LEU A 90 -2.78 -5.84 -2.25
CA LEU A 90 -2.75 -4.91 -3.36
C LEU A 90 -3.72 -5.40 -4.45
N ASN A 91 -4.47 -4.49 -5.01
CA ASN A 91 -5.48 -4.79 -6.05
C ASN A 91 -5.25 -3.90 -7.27
N PRO A 92 -4.10 -4.01 -7.93
CA PRO A 92 -3.77 -3.12 -9.03
C PRO A 92 -4.68 -3.37 -10.23
N LYS A 93 -5.17 -2.27 -10.82
CA LYS A 93 -5.93 -2.29 -12.07
C LYS A 93 -5.17 -1.44 -13.07
N VAL A 94 -4.69 -2.08 -14.13
CA VAL A 94 -3.88 -1.45 -15.16
C VAL A 94 -4.67 -1.40 -16.46
N GLU A 95 -4.81 -0.21 -17.01
CA GLU A 95 -5.40 -0.02 -18.32
C GLU A 95 -4.31 0.40 -19.31
N PHE A 96 -4.41 -0.11 -20.53
CA PHE A 96 -3.49 0.19 -21.61
C PHE A 96 -4.15 1.02 -22.71
N SER A 97 -3.32 1.72 -23.49
CA SER A 97 -3.77 2.51 -24.65
C SER A 97 -3.77 1.66 -25.92
N ASN A 98 -4.42 2.22 -26.97
CA ASN A 98 -4.33 1.72 -28.35
C ASN A 98 -4.71 0.25 -28.55
N GLY A 99 -5.66 -0.25 -27.76
CA GLY A 99 -6.10 -1.65 -27.88
C GLY A 99 -5.07 -2.67 -27.42
N PHE A 100 -3.99 -2.23 -26.80
CA PHE A 100 -2.97 -3.12 -26.25
C PHE A 100 -3.54 -3.93 -25.08
N SER A 101 -3.21 -5.20 -25.01
CA SER A 101 -3.62 -6.06 -23.91
C SER A 101 -2.49 -7.01 -23.54
N VAL A 102 -2.52 -7.47 -22.29
CA VAL A 102 -1.57 -8.44 -21.75
C VAL A 102 -2.39 -9.56 -21.13
N ASP A 103 -2.02 -10.81 -21.39
CA ASP A 103 -2.70 -11.94 -20.76
C ASP A 103 -2.44 -11.96 -19.24
N ASN A 104 -3.31 -12.67 -18.52
CA ASN A 104 -3.24 -12.72 -17.06
C ASN A 104 -1.94 -13.32 -16.54
N LEU A 105 -1.40 -14.31 -17.24
CA LEU A 105 -0.16 -14.98 -16.85
C LEU A 105 1.02 -14.02 -16.94
N LYS A 106 1.11 -13.26 -18.03
CA LYS A 106 2.17 -12.27 -18.22
C LYS A 106 2.04 -11.10 -17.24
N MET A 107 0.81 -10.65 -17.01
CA MET A 107 0.54 -9.61 -16.02
C MET A 107 1.01 -10.06 -14.63
N LYS A 108 0.67 -11.28 -14.23
CA LYS A 108 1.11 -11.83 -12.94
C LYS A 108 2.63 -11.90 -12.84
N GLU A 109 3.29 -12.35 -13.88
CA GLU A 109 4.75 -12.43 -13.92
C GLU A 109 5.39 -11.05 -13.66
N VAL A 110 4.88 -10.00 -14.31
CA VAL A 110 5.43 -8.65 -14.16
C VAL A 110 5.08 -8.07 -12.79
N GLN A 111 3.88 -8.34 -12.27
CA GLN A 111 3.50 -7.94 -10.91
C GLN A 111 4.40 -8.63 -9.87
N ASP A 112 4.70 -9.89 -10.04
CA ASP A 112 5.60 -10.64 -9.13
C ASP A 112 7.03 -10.07 -9.17
N ARG A 113 7.50 -9.67 -10.34
CA ARG A 113 8.81 -9.01 -10.47
C ARG A 113 8.81 -7.64 -9.81
N ALA A 114 7.74 -6.86 -9.97
CA ALA A 114 7.60 -5.57 -9.28
C ALA A 114 7.66 -5.75 -7.77
N HIS A 115 6.98 -6.78 -7.24
CA HIS A 115 7.02 -7.10 -5.82
C HIS A 115 8.45 -7.43 -5.36
N ARG A 116 9.18 -8.21 -6.14
CA ARG A 116 10.55 -8.63 -5.80
C ARG A 116 11.50 -7.43 -5.68
N TYR A 117 11.34 -6.44 -6.52
CA TYR A 117 12.24 -5.27 -6.57
C TYR A 117 11.69 -4.04 -5.86
N CYS A 118 10.53 -4.14 -5.24
CA CYS A 118 9.93 -3.04 -4.47
C CYS A 118 10.71 -2.80 -3.18
N PHE A 119 11.25 -1.61 -3.00
CA PHE A 119 12.06 -1.26 -1.83
C PHE A 119 11.28 -1.42 -0.53
N ILE A 120 10.03 -0.97 -0.51
CA ILE A 120 9.20 -1.06 0.69
C ILE A 120 8.87 -2.52 1.01
N SER A 121 8.54 -3.31 0.00
CA SER A 121 8.32 -4.75 0.18
C SER A 121 9.52 -5.43 0.84
N ASN A 122 10.73 -5.08 0.38
CA ASN A 122 11.97 -5.64 0.91
C ASN A 122 12.30 -5.13 2.32
N SER A 123 11.61 -4.10 2.79
CA SER A 123 11.80 -3.51 4.12
C SER A 123 10.80 -4.02 5.15
N LEU A 124 9.79 -4.78 4.73
CA LEU A 124 8.80 -5.35 5.63
C LEU A 124 9.35 -6.59 6.33
N SER A 125 8.82 -6.85 7.53
CA SER A 125 9.06 -8.13 8.20
C SER A 125 8.59 -9.29 7.30
N LYS A 126 9.28 -10.41 7.36
CA LYS A 126 8.90 -11.62 6.63
C LYS A 126 7.55 -12.20 7.07
N GLU A 127 7.07 -11.80 8.25
CA GLU A 127 5.77 -12.21 8.75
C GLU A 127 4.62 -11.45 8.09
N VAL A 128 4.90 -10.34 7.41
CA VAL A 128 3.88 -9.59 6.68
C VAL A 128 3.67 -10.26 5.32
N LYS A 129 2.50 -10.85 5.13
CA LYS A 129 2.12 -11.45 3.86
C LYS A 129 1.66 -10.35 2.90
N VAL A 130 2.27 -10.26 1.74
CA VAL A 130 1.82 -9.37 0.67
C VAL A 130 1.09 -10.20 -0.38
N LYS A 131 -0.18 -9.86 -0.60
CA LYS A 131 -1.03 -10.53 -1.57
C LYS A 131 -1.35 -9.55 -2.70
N ILE A 132 -1.04 -9.94 -3.93
CA ILE A 132 -1.32 -9.14 -5.13
C ILE A 132 -2.39 -9.86 -5.93
N ASN A 133 -3.56 -9.25 -6.02
CA ASN A 133 -4.72 -9.83 -6.71
C ASN A 133 -4.79 -9.45 -8.19
#